data_e3968fe35081d27d6363958fc843d7b3
#
_entry.id   e3968fe35081d27d6363958fc843d7b3
#
_cell.length_a   1.000
_cell.length_b   1.000
_cell.length_c   1.000
_cell.angle_alpha   90.00
_cell.angle_beta   90.00
_cell.angle_gamma   90.00
#
_symmetry.space_group_name_H-M   'P 1'
#
loop_
_entity.id
_entity.type
_entity.pdbx_description
1 polymer ?
#
loop_
_entity_poly.entity_id
_entity_poly.type
_entity_poly.pdbx_seq_one_letter_code
_entity_poly.pdbx_strand_id
1 'polypeptide(L)'
;MKVAIVILNWNGKAMLQKYLPSVVRYSQDEAEIIVAHNASTDDSLQWLAKEFPKVRTIVLDQNYGFAGGYNKALKQVESEYYILLNNDVEVTHHWLTELIEEMDAKQTNAACQPKLLSVYNKDNFEYAGAAGGFLDKYGYPYCRGRIFENVEEDNGQYDTNSEIFWATGACLMIRSKDYW
;
A
#
# COMPACT_ATOMS: atom_id res chain seq x y z
N MET A 1 7.26 1.00 -16.28
CA MET A 1 7.49 -0.26 -15.53
C MET A 1 6.18 -1.01 -15.42
N LYS A 2 6.23 -2.32 -15.09
CA LYS A 2 5.01 -3.14 -14.94
C LYS A 2 4.19 -2.72 -13.71
N VAL A 3 4.86 -2.31 -12.64
CA VAL A 3 4.29 -1.91 -11.36
C VAL A 3 4.64 -0.47 -11.04
N ALA A 4 3.66 0.28 -10.56
CA ALA A 4 3.85 1.61 -9.97
C ALA A 4 3.37 1.61 -8.50
N ILE A 5 4.28 1.89 -7.58
CA ILE A 5 3.97 2.10 -6.16
C ILE A 5 3.68 3.59 -5.98
N VAL A 6 2.46 3.91 -5.60
CA VAL A 6 2.02 5.28 -5.36
C VAL A 6 1.76 5.49 -3.88
N ILE A 7 2.53 6.40 -3.29
CA ILE A 7 2.44 6.78 -1.88
C ILE A 7 1.79 8.15 -1.81
N LEU A 8 0.57 8.22 -1.27
CA LEU A 8 -0.11 9.50 -1.06
C LEU A 8 0.42 10.17 0.21
N ASN A 9 0.94 11.39 0.08
CA ASN A 9 1.51 12.13 1.19
C ASN A 9 0.84 13.48 1.42
N TRP A 10 0.39 13.71 2.65
CA TRP A 10 -0.09 15.01 3.14
C TRP A 10 0.47 15.30 4.53
N ASN A 11 1.36 16.31 4.62
CA ASN A 11 2.06 16.70 5.86
C ASN A 11 2.73 15.53 6.58
N GLY A 12 3.26 14.56 5.81
CA GLY A 12 3.78 13.30 6.30
C GLY A 12 5.31 13.18 6.18
N LYS A 13 6.09 14.26 6.22
CA LYS A 13 7.56 14.21 6.11
C LYS A 13 8.18 13.21 7.06
N ALA A 14 7.76 13.21 8.34
CA ALA A 14 8.32 12.31 9.35
C ALA A 14 8.06 10.83 9.02
N MET A 15 6.88 10.52 8.46
CA MET A 15 6.55 9.17 8.01
C MET A 15 7.39 8.77 6.80
N LEU A 16 7.49 9.63 5.79
CA LEU A 16 8.35 9.38 4.64
C LEU A 16 9.82 9.18 5.06
N GLN A 17 10.34 9.97 6.00
CA GLN A 17 11.70 9.81 6.50
C GLN A 17 11.93 8.44 7.12
N LYS A 18 10.93 7.92 7.82
CA LYS A 18 11.04 6.64 8.53
C LYS A 18 10.84 5.44 7.58
N TYR A 19 9.86 5.48 6.67
CA TYR A 19 9.39 4.31 5.96
C TYR A 19 9.78 4.24 4.47
N LEU A 20 9.91 5.39 3.77
CA LEU A 20 10.30 5.41 2.36
C LEU A 20 11.65 4.71 2.07
N PRO A 21 12.68 4.78 2.96
CA PRO A 21 13.92 4.05 2.72
C PRO A 21 13.74 2.54 2.50
N SER A 22 12.83 1.88 3.23
CA SER A 22 12.53 0.45 3.04
C SER A 22 11.86 0.21 1.68
N VAL A 23 10.91 1.07 1.28
CA VAL A 23 10.22 0.96 -0.01
C VAL A 23 11.22 1.11 -1.16
N VAL A 24 12.11 2.09 -1.12
CA VAL A 24 13.13 2.28 -2.14
C VAL A 24 14.09 1.09 -2.18
N ARG A 25 14.57 0.66 -1.01
CA ARG A 25 15.53 -0.45 -0.91
C ARG A 25 15.02 -1.77 -1.50
N TYR A 26 13.74 -2.09 -1.26
CA TYR A 26 13.20 -3.41 -1.59
C TYR A 26 12.27 -3.42 -2.83
N SER A 27 12.15 -2.28 -3.55
CA SER A 27 11.21 -2.22 -4.66
C SER A 27 11.72 -1.49 -5.91
N GLN A 28 12.81 -0.71 -5.82
CA GLN A 28 13.26 0.17 -6.91
C GLN A 28 13.64 -0.58 -8.20
N ASP A 29 14.00 -1.87 -8.10
CA ASP A 29 14.41 -2.68 -9.25
C ASP A 29 13.20 -3.32 -9.96
N GLU A 30 12.04 -3.41 -9.26
CA GLU A 30 10.82 -4.07 -9.74
C GLU A 30 9.68 -3.09 -10.05
N ALA A 31 9.68 -1.89 -9.45
CA ALA A 31 8.60 -0.90 -9.58
C ALA A 31 9.08 0.54 -9.72
N GLU A 32 8.28 1.37 -10.39
CA GLU A 32 8.39 2.82 -10.30
C GLU A 32 7.83 3.29 -8.95
N ILE A 33 8.63 4.02 -8.17
CA ILE A 33 8.19 4.57 -6.88
C ILE A 33 7.79 6.02 -7.09
N ILE A 34 6.57 6.35 -6.68
CA ILE A 34 5.94 7.65 -6.89
C ILE A 34 5.41 8.15 -5.54
N VAL A 35 5.78 9.36 -5.15
CA VAL A 35 5.15 10.06 -4.04
C VAL A 35 4.18 11.10 -4.60
N ALA A 36 2.89 10.91 -4.35
CA ALA A 36 1.85 11.87 -4.68
C ALA A 36 1.72 12.89 -3.54
N HIS A 37 2.27 14.07 -3.75
CA HIS A 37 2.25 15.20 -2.82
C HIS A 37 0.88 15.89 -2.89
N ASN A 38 0.04 15.63 -1.89
CA ASN A 38 -1.37 16.05 -1.84
C ASN A 38 -1.50 17.46 -1.21
N ALA A 39 -0.79 18.44 -1.78
CA ALA A 39 -0.71 19.82 -1.32
C ALA A 39 -0.29 19.96 0.15
N SER A 40 0.77 19.26 0.55
CA SER A 40 1.36 19.41 1.89
C SER A 40 1.92 20.82 2.11
N THR A 41 1.88 21.28 3.33
CA THR A 41 2.45 22.57 3.77
C THR A 41 3.79 22.40 4.49
N ASP A 42 4.20 21.14 4.76
CA ASP A 42 5.52 20.81 5.29
C ASP A 42 6.61 20.82 4.20
N ASP A 43 7.85 20.66 4.57
CA ASP A 43 8.99 20.62 3.65
C ASP A 43 9.28 19.22 3.07
N SER A 44 8.26 18.32 3.04
CA SER A 44 8.38 16.95 2.51
C SER A 44 8.84 16.93 1.05
N LEU A 45 8.37 17.88 0.23
CA LEU A 45 8.73 17.96 -1.18
C LEU A 45 10.22 18.29 -1.37
N GLN A 46 10.73 19.30 -0.63
CA GLN A 46 12.14 19.69 -0.68
C GLN A 46 13.05 18.57 -0.17
N TRP A 47 12.62 17.90 0.90
CA TRP A 47 13.34 16.76 1.45
C TRP A 47 13.40 15.59 0.46
N LEU A 48 12.27 15.23 -0.21
CA LEU A 48 12.24 14.19 -1.24
C LEU A 48 13.21 14.50 -2.39
N ALA A 49 13.17 15.72 -2.91
CA ALA A 49 14.03 16.13 -4.02
C ALA A 49 15.53 16.01 -3.68
N LYS A 50 15.90 16.23 -2.41
CA LYS A 50 17.28 16.14 -1.93
C LYS A 50 17.71 14.70 -1.65
N GLU A 51 16.94 13.95 -0.87
CA GLU A 51 17.36 12.64 -0.34
C GLU A 51 16.99 11.49 -1.28
N PHE A 52 15.91 11.64 -2.08
CA PHE A 52 15.41 10.61 -3.00
C PHE A 52 15.16 11.18 -4.41
N PRO A 53 16.19 11.71 -5.10
CA PRO A 53 16.03 12.39 -6.40
C PRO A 53 15.55 11.45 -7.53
N LYS A 54 15.61 10.14 -7.33
CA LYS A 54 15.12 9.14 -8.30
C LYS A 54 13.63 8.77 -8.08
N VAL A 55 13.06 9.12 -6.93
CA VAL A 55 11.64 8.90 -6.66
C VAL A 55 10.86 9.97 -7.40
N ARG A 56 9.94 9.53 -8.27
CA ARG A 56 9.05 10.45 -8.99
C ARG A 56 8.09 11.13 -8.02
N THR A 57 7.91 12.43 -8.18
CA THR A 57 6.93 13.18 -7.39
C THR A 57 5.83 13.70 -8.29
N ILE A 58 4.57 13.47 -7.92
CA ILE A 58 3.37 14.06 -8.51
C ILE A 58 2.85 15.11 -7.52
N VAL A 59 2.81 16.38 -7.93
CA VAL A 59 2.35 17.48 -7.08
C VAL A 59 0.90 17.82 -7.44
N LEU A 60 -0.01 17.66 -6.50
CA LEU A 60 -1.42 18.03 -6.64
C LEU A 60 -1.62 19.48 -6.16
N ASP A 61 -2.53 20.18 -6.80
CA ASP A 61 -2.81 21.61 -6.59
C ASP A 61 -3.55 21.91 -5.29
N GLN A 62 -4.25 20.90 -4.73
CA GLN A 62 -4.92 20.99 -3.43
C GLN A 62 -4.99 19.62 -2.76
N ASN A 63 -5.35 19.58 -1.47
CA ASN A 63 -5.61 18.32 -0.77
C ASN A 63 -6.99 17.76 -1.19
N TYR A 64 -6.96 16.65 -1.93
CA TYR A 64 -8.15 15.94 -2.40
C TYR A 64 -8.63 14.83 -1.45
N GLY A 65 -8.08 14.77 -0.23
CA GLY A 65 -8.31 13.65 0.67
C GLY A 65 -7.66 12.35 0.19
N PHE A 66 -8.06 11.21 0.76
CA PHE A 66 -7.43 9.93 0.45
C PHE A 66 -7.80 9.43 -0.95
N ALA A 67 -9.06 9.08 -1.19
CA ALA A 67 -9.50 8.53 -2.47
C ALA A 67 -9.34 9.52 -3.64
N GLY A 68 -9.68 10.80 -3.42
CA GLY A 68 -9.51 11.84 -4.43
C GLY A 68 -8.06 12.07 -4.80
N GLY A 69 -7.15 12.03 -3.84
CA GLY A 69 -5.71 12.15 -4.04
C GLY A 69 -5.16 11.03 -4.92
N TYR A 70 -5.47 9.77 -4.59
CA TYR A 70 -5.10 8.63 -5.44
C TYR A 70 -5.70 8.75 -6.84
N ASN A 71 -6.99 9.06 -6.98
CA ASN A 71 -7.62 9.22 -8.29
C ASN A 71 -6.97 10.30 -9.15
N LYS A 72 -6.51 11.40 -8.54
CA LYS A 72 -5.80 12.46 -9.27
C LYS A 72 -4.38 12.07 -9.65
N ALA A 73 -3.66 11.40 -8.75
CA ALA A 73 -2.29 10.96 -8.99
C ALA A 73 -2.23 9.86 -10.05
N LEU A 74 -3.06 8.82 -9.93
CA LEU A 74 -3.07 7.67 -10.82
C LEU A 74 -3.45 7.99 -12.27
N LYS A 75 -4.16 9.09 -12.53
CA LYS A 75 -4.38 9.60 -13.90
C LYS A 75 -3.10 10.02 -14.64
N GLN A 76 -2.00 10.18 -13.91
CA GLN A 76 -0.70 10.57 -14.44
C GLN A 76 0.29 9.39 -14.45
N VAL A 77 -0.19 8.16 -14.17
CA VAL A 77 0.63 6.96 -14.02
C VAL A 77 0.16 5.90 -15.01
N GLU A 78 1.10 5.41 -15.83
CA GLU A 78 0.86 4.32 -16.77
C GLU A 78 1.63 3.08 -16.30
N SER A 79 0.90 2.06 -15.83
CA SER A 79 1.45 0.75 -15.47
C SER A 79 0.36 -0.32 -15.51
N GLU A 80 0.76 -1.59 -15.54
CA GLU A 80 -0.18 -2.71 -15.51
C GLU A 80 -0.81 -2.87 -14.13
N TYR A 81 0.01 -2.68 -13.08
CA TYR A 81 -0.42 -2.75 -11.69
C TYR A 81 -0.14 -1.44 -10.96
N TYR A 82 -1.11 -0.99 -10.19
CA TYR A 82 -0.93 0.05 -9.18
C TYR A 82 -0.80 -0.59 -7.81
N ILE A 83 0.12 -0.10 -7.00
CA ILE A 83 0.14 -0.34 -5.56
C ILE A 83 -0.17 0.97 -4.86
N LEU A 84 -1.31 1.02 -4.19
CA LEU A 84 -1.64 2.08 -3.25
C LEU A 84 -0.98 1.72 -1.92
N LEU A 85 -0.02 2.53 -1.50
CA LEU A 85 0.76 2.29 -0.29
C LEU A 85 0.69 3.51 0.63
N ASN A 86 0.31 3.30 1.88
CA ASN A 86 0.37 4.37 2.87
C ASN A 86 1.82 4.80 3.14
N ASN A 87 2.00 6.05 3.56
CA ASN A 87 3.32 6.61 3.86
C ASN A 87 3.92 6.15 5.21
N ASP A 88 3.18 5.36 5.98
CA ASP A 88 3.55 4.79 7.28
C ASP A 88 3.73 3.26 7.28
N VAL A 89 3.91 2.67 6.10
CA VAL A 89 4.13 1.23 5.93
C VAL A 89 5.62 0.93 5.74
N GLU A 90 6.15 0.02 6.56
CA GLU A 90 7.47 -0.59 6.40
C GLU A 90 7.32 -1.85 5.53
N VAL A 91 8.05 -1.92 4.42
CA VAL A 91 8.06 -3.11 3.57
C VAL A 91 9.30 -3.97 3.81
N THR A 92 9.19 -5.27 3.53
CA THR A 92 10.23 -6.28 3.76
C THR A 92 10.81 -6.79 2.44
N HIS A 93 11.83 -7.63 2.52
CA HIS A 93 12.42 -8.28 1.36
C HIS A 93 11.39 -9.20 0.66
N HIS A 94 11.36 -9.22 -0.67
CA HIS A 94 10.47 -10.00 -1.53
C HIS A 94 8.96 -9.69 -1.46
N TRP A 95 8.52 -8.73 -0.66
CA TRP A 95 7.11 -8.39 -0.52
C TRP A 95 6.40 -8.10 -1.85
N LEU A 96 7.11 -7.45 -2.76
CA LEU A 96 6.57 -7.06 -4.06
C LEU A 96 6.56 -8.22 -5.05
N THR A 97 7.62 -9.03 -5.06
CA THR A 97 7.75 -10.19 -5.95
C THR A 97 6.57 -11.14 -5.78
N GLU A 98 6.22 -11.48 -4.53
CA GLU A 98 5.11 -12.39 -4.22
C GLU A 98 3.75 -11.84 -4.69
N LEU A 99 3.50 -10.53 -4.56
CA LEU A 99 2.28 -9.90 -5.06
C LEU A 99 2.20 -9.93 -6.59
N ILE A 100 3.33 -9.67 -7.28
CA ILE A 100 3.40 -9.74 -8.73
C ILE A 100 3.13 -11.16 -9.22
N GLU A 101 3.76 -12.16 -8.60
CA GLU A 101 3.58 -13.58 -8.96
C GLU A 101 2.13 -14.02 -8.79
N GLU A 102 1.48 -13.67 -7.69
CA GLU A 102 0.05 -13.99 -7.47
C GLU A 102 -0.85 -13.34 -8.52
N MET A 103 -0.63 -12.07 -8.82
CA MET A 103 -1.42 -11.34 -9.82
C MET A 103 -1.17 -11.86 -11.24
N ASP A 104 0.05 -12.26 -11.57
CA ASP A 104 0.40 -12.82 -12.88
C ASP A 104 -0.18 -14.23 -13.07
N ALA A 105 -0.12 -15.06 -12.04
CA ALA A 105 -0.62 -16.43 -12.09
C ALA A 105 -2.15 -16.49 -12.25
N LYS A 106 -2.88 -15.51 -11.68
CA LYS A 106 -4.35 -15.52 -11.67
C LYS A 106 -4.91 -14.27 -12.33
N GLN A 107 -5.13 -14.34 -13.63
CA GLN A 107 -5.66 -13.21 -14.43
C GLN A 107 -7.07 -12.75 -14.02
N THR A 108 -7.79 -13.55 -13.25
CA THR A 108 -9.12 -13.22 -12.68
C THR A 108 -9.03 -12.39 -11.40
N ASN A 109 -7.86 -12.32 -10.75
CA ASN A 109 -7.65 -11.48 -9.59
C ASN A 109 -7.63 -10.01 -10.03
N ALA A 110 -8.59 -9.21 -9.59
CA ALA A 110 -8.60 -7.77 -9.81
C ALA A 110 -7.59 -7.05 -8.91
N ALA A 111 -7.49 -7.50 -7.66
CA ALA A 111 -6.61 -6.93 -6.66
C ALA A 111 -6.11 -7.97 -5.65
N CYS A 112 -5.03 -7.65 -4.94
CA CYS A 112 -4.55 -8.41 -3.79
C CYS A 112 -3.94 -7.48 -2.73
N GLN A 113 -3.79 -7.99 -1.51
CA GLN A 113 -3.06 -7.35 -0.44
C GLN A 113 -2.12 -8.35 0.24
N PRO A 114 -0.98 -7.90 0.78
CA PRO A 114 -0.17 -8.74 1.65
C PRO A 114 -0.80 -8.86 3.04
N LYS A 115 -0.32 -9.80 3.83
CA LYS A 115 -0.50 -9.82 5.27
C LYS A 115 0.21 -8.62 5.89
N LEU A 116 -0.48 -7.90 6.80
CA LEU A 116 0.04 -6.70 7.47
C LEU A 116 0.23 -6.98 8.95
N LEU A 117 1.44 -6.74 9.43
CA LEU A 117 1.81 -6.86 10.84
C LEU A 117 1.97 -5.49 11.49
N SER A 118 1.79 -5.42 12.79
CA SER A 118 2.00 -4.20 13.55
C SER A 118 3.49 -3.83 13.57
N VAL A 119 3.81 -2.59 13.25
CA VAL A 119 5.19 -2.07 13.33
C VAL A 119 5.69 -1.96 14.78
N TYR A 120 4.79 -1.87 15.74
CA TYR A 120 5.11 -1.74 17.17
C TYR A 120 5.21 -3.08 17.89
N ASN A 121 4.45 -4.07 17.43
CA ASN A 121 4.52 -5.44 17.92
C ASN A 121 4.49 -6.39 16.71
N LYS A 122 5.67 -6.71 16.21
CA LYS A 122 5.86 -7.44 14.93
C LYS A 122 5.34 -8.88 14.93
N ASP A 123 5.02 -9.41 16.11
CA ASP A 123 4.42 -10.74 16.25
C ASP A 123 2.89 -10.71 16.13
N ASN A 124 2.27 -9.51 16.09
CA ASN A 124 0.83 -9.36 15.97
C ASN A 124 0.42 -8.76 14.62
N PHE A 125 -0.79 -9.09 14.19
CA PHE A 125 -1.38 -8.47 13.02
C PHE A 125 -1.62 -6.97 13.20
N GLU A 126 -1.65 -6.25 12.09
CA GLU A 126 -2.04 -4.85 12.08
C GLU A 126 -3.57 -4.74 12.29
N TYR A 127 -4.01 -3.65 12.95
CA TYR A 127 -5.41 -3.47 13.36
C TYR A 127 -6.37 -3.31 12.16
N ALA A 128 -5.99 -2.56 11.12
CA ALA A 128 -6.90 -2.11 10.05
C ALA A 128 -6.72 -2.86 8.73
N GLY A 129 -6.72 -4.18 8.73
CA GLY A 129 -6.64 -4.94 7.49
C GLY A 129 -5.95 -6.29 7.61
N ALA A 130 -5.08 -6.42 8.61
CA ALA A 130 -4.47 -7.69 9.02
C ALA A 130 -4.17 -8.66 7.83
N ALA A 131 -4.82 -9.81 7.77
CA ALA A 131 -4.65 -10.84 6.73
C ALA A 131 -5.85 -10.94 5.77
N GLY A 132 -6.52 -9.83 5.49
CA GLY A 132 -7.65 -9.74 4.55
C GLY A 132 -9.01 -9.58 5.22
N GLY A 133 -9.91 -8.91 4.51
CA GLY A 133 -11.22 -8.53 4.99
C GLY A 133 -12.36 -9.38 4.43
N PHE A 134 -13.39 -9.58 5.24
CA PHE A 134 -14.57 -10.38 4.97
C PHE A 134 -15.83 -9.66 5.42
N LEU A 135 -16.99 -10.20 5.02
CA LEU A 135 -18.30 -9.85 5.57
C LEU A 135 -18.94 -11.10 6.16
N ASP A 136 -19.61 -10.94 7.32
CA ASP A 136 -20.46 -11.99 7.83
C ASP A 136 -21.81 -12.04 7.09
N LYS A 137 -22.64 -13.00 7.45
CA LYS A 137 -23.98 -13.18 6.83
C LYS A 137 -24.96 -12.01 7.07
N TYR A 138 -24.64 -11.10 7.97
CA TYR A 138 -25.43 -9.90 8.26
C TYR A 138 -24.83 -8.63 7.65
N GLY A 139 -23.67 -8.74 6.96
CA GLY A 139 -22.99 -7.62 6.34
C GLY A 139 -22.01 -6.88 7.27
N TYR A 140 -21.68 -7.43 8.43
CA TYR A 140 -20.66 -6.84 9.31
C TYR A 140 -19.26 -7.17 8.79
N PRO A 141 -18.38 -6.15 8.63
CA PRO A 141 -17.00 -6.36 8.21
C PRO A 141 -16.15 -6.91 9.35
N TYR A 142 -15.28 -7.87 9.02
CA TYR A 142 -14.25 -8.38 9.92
C TYR A 142 -12.97 -8.72 9.13
N CYS A 143 -11.85 -8.91 9.83
CA CYS A 143 -10.57 -9.31 9.23
C CYS A 143 -10.10 -10.64 9.82
N ARG A 144 -9.35 -11.41 9.03
CA ARG A 144 -8.51 -12.45 9.61
C ARG A 144 -7.37 -11.79 10.39
N GLY A 145 -7.09 -12.28 11.58
CA GLY A 145 -6.10 -11.71 12.49
C GLY A 145 -6.64 -10.64 13.44
N ARG A 146 -7.95 -10.25 13.30
CA ARG A 146 -8.58 -9.31 14.25
C ARG A 146 -10.09 -9.44 14.29
N ILE A 147 -10.64 -9.49 15.51
CA ILE A 147 -12.07 -9.38 15.78
C ILE A 147 -12.25 -8.34 16.89
N PHE A 148 -12.85 -7.20 16.56
CA PHE A 148 -12.97 -6.01 17.44
C PHE A 148 -11.59 -5.60 17.97
N GLU A 149 -11.44 -5.54 19.30
CA GLU A 149 -10.19 -5.16 19.98
C GLU A 149 -9.20 -6.33 20.13
N ASN A 150 -9.62 -7.56 19.79
CA ASN A 150 -8.76 -8.72 19.89
C ASN A 150 -7.94 -8.86 18.59
N VAL A 151 -6.65 -8.57 18.69
CA VAL A 151 -5.67 -8.75 17.62
C VAL A 151 -4.91 -10.04 17.89
N GLU A 152 -4.84 -10.92 16.89
CA GLU A 152 -4.15 -12.20 17.00
C GLU A 152 -2.64 -12.03 16.83
N GLU A 153 -1.87 -12.97 17.42
CA GLU A 153 -0.47 -13.18 17.06
C GLU A 153 -0.38 -13.91 15.72
N ASP A 154 0.63 -13.56 14.92
CA ASP A 154 0.94 -14.25 13.67
C ASP A 154 1.76 -15.49 13.95
N ASN A 155 1.13 -16.65 13.96
CA ASN A 155 1.74 -17.96 14.07
C ASN A 155 1.77 -18.73 12.74
N GLY A 156 1.66 -18.01 11.61
CA GLY A 156 1.59 -18.60 10.27
C GLY A 156 0.20 -19.13 9.89
N GLN A 157 -0.83 -18.88 10.71
CA GLN A 157 -2.18 -19.41 10.47
C GLN A 157 -2.84 -18.85 9.20
N TYR A 158 -2.32 -17.75 8.65
CA TYR A 158 -2.81 -17.12 7.42
C TYR A 158 -1.72 -16.98 6.35
N ASP A 159 -0.75 -17.89 6.30
CA ASP A 159 0.32 -17.90 5.28
C ASP A 159 -0.13 -18.44 3.92
N THR A 160 -1.36 -18.96 3.83
CA THR A 160 -1.92 -19.43 2.56
C THR A 160 -2.77 -18.36 1.90
N ASN A 161 -2.61 -18.22 0.58
CA ASN A 161 -3.43 -17.33 -0.22
C ASN A 161 -4.91 -17.73 -0.14
N SER A 162 -5.78 -16.74 -0.01
CA SER A 162 -7.23 -16.96 -0.02
C SER A 162 -7.96 -15.78 -0.65
N GLU A 163 -9.14 -16.05 -1.20
CA GLU A 163 -10.05 -14.99 -1.63
C GLU A 163 -10.52 -14.17 -0.43
N ILE A 164 -10.59 -12.85 -0.61
CA ILE A 164 -11.04 -11.89 0.38
C ILE A 164 -12.16 -11.03 -0.20
N PHE A 165 -13.02 -10.49 0.66
CA PHE A 165 -14.12 -9.64 0.22
C PHE A 165 -13.67 -8.17 0.02
N TRP A 166 -12.76 -7.70 0.84
CA TRP A 166 -12.20 -6.36 0.73
C TRP A 166 -10.72 -6.35 1.13
N ALA A 167 -9.96 -5.45 0.51
CA ALA A 167 -8.55 -5.21 0.81
C ALA A 167 -8.37 -3.85 1.49
N THR A 168 -7.36 -3.74 2.34
CA THR A 168 -7.04 -2.49 3.03
C THR A 168 -6.31 -1.52 2.10
N GLY A 169 -6.63 -0.23 2.23
CA GLY A 169 -5.91 0.84 1.54
C GLY A 169 -4.50 1.10 2.08
N ALA A 170 -4.07 0.43 3.15
CA ALA A 170 -2.70 0.57 3.66
C ALA A 170 -1.66 0.00 2.70
N CYS A 171 -1.98 -1.15 2.06
CA CYS A 171 -1.19 -1.74 0.97
C CYS A 171 -2.13 -2.55 0.06
N LEU A 172 -2.48 -1.98 -1.09
CA LEU A 172 -3.38 -2.59 -2.06
C LEU A 172 -2.72 -2.62 -3.43
N MET A 173 -2.50 -3.82 -3.99
CA MET A 173 -2.15 -4.00 -5.40
C MET A 173 -3.40 -4.24 -6.21
N ILE A 174 -3.58 -3.50 -7.31
CA ILE A 174 -4.74 -3.59 -8.19
C ILE A 174 -4.33 -3.48 -9.66
N ARG A 175 -5.00 -4.22 -10.55
CA ARG A 175 -4.84 -4.04 -11.99
C ARG A 175 -5.36 -2.67 -12.41
N SER A 176 -4.56 -1.94 -13.19
CA SER A 176 -4.96 -0.60 -13.62
C SER A 176 -6.27 -0.58 -14.41
N LYS A 177 -6.53 -1.62 -15.24
CA LYS A 177 -7.78 -1.75 -15.99
C LYS A 177 -9.02 -1.98 -15.12
N ASP A 178 -8.85 -2.48 -13.90
CA ASP A 178 -9.94 -2.77 -12.97
C ASP A 178 -10.13 -1.64 -11.94
N TYR A 179 -9.18 -0.66 -11.93
CA TYR A 179 -9.26 0.55 -11.13
C TYR A 179 -10.14 1.63 -11.80
N TRP A 180 -10.12 1.72 -13.13
CA TRP A 180 -10.86 2.68 -13.95
C TRP A 180 -12.09 2.01 -14.59
#